data_d89e2e10e1a0304ab26be6cffbaa9549
#
_entry.id   d89e2e10e1a0304ab26be6cffbaa9549
#
_cell.length_a   1.000
_cell.length_b   1.000
_cell.length_c   1.000
_cell.angle_alpha   90.00
_cell.angle_beta   90.00
_cell.angle_gamma   90.00
#
_symmetry.space_group_name_H-M   'P 1'
#
loop_
_entity.id
_entity.type
_entity.pdbx_description
1 polymer ?
#
loop_
_entity_poly.entity_id
_entity_poly.type
_entity_poly.pdbx_seq_one_letter_code
_entity_poly.pdbx_strand_id
1 'polypeptide(L)'
;VAGIKEVAELAGVSMATVSRALRGMHHVNQDTRERIIAAAEKLNYPLEVSFASTRMHSVGVVAPFISSWYYSNVIHGAEHALREAGYDLLLYNFGQMKGRERLFQHKLLKGRVDGIIVISVPPGKEEFDSMLNLGIPIALVGMHHENCASVAIDDVAGARTATQHLVNQGHKQIALMSGKRDDPFNFSVPQDRRLGFMQVLAENRLEWIPSREVHGDFTMHGGARAMDELLARP
;
A
#
# COMPACT_ATOMS: atom_id res chain seq x y z
N VAL A 1 44.84 -0.36 -6.03
CA VAL A 1 43.52 -0.33 -5.38
C VAL A 1 43.48 -1.58 -4.50
N ALA A 2 43.24 -1.40 -3.19
CA ALA A 2 43.15 -2.53 -2.28
C ALA A 2 41.96 -3.42 -2.66
N GLY A 3 42.15 -4.74 -2.56
CA GLY A 3 41.10 -5.71 -2.86
C GLY A 3 40.42 -6.23 -1.58
N ILE A 4 39.40 -7.06 -1.74
CA ILE A 4 38.62 -7.62 -0.62
C ILE A 4 39.50 -8.48 0.32
N LYS A 5 40.61 -8.99 -0.18
CA LYS A 5 41.59 -9.81 0.58
C LYS A 5 42.28 -8.96 1.64
N GLU A 6 42.77 -7.78 1.27
CA GLU A 6 43.45 -6.86 2.18
C GLU A 6 42.51 -6.33 3.26
N VAL A 7 41.26 -6.08 2.89
CA VAL A 7 40.20 -5.71 3.86
C VAL A 7 39.94 -6.84 4.87
N ALA A 8 39.87 -8.09 4.39
CA ALA A 8 39.70 -9.27 5.22
C ALA A 8 40.85 -9.49 6.21
N GLU A 9 42.08 -9.32 5.76
CA GLU A 9 43.29 -9.42 6.57
C GLU A 9 43.31 -8.32 7.64
N LEU A 10 43.03 -7.07 7.28
CA LEU A 10 43.02 -5.94 8.21
C LEU A 10 41.89 -6.02 9.24
N ALA A 11 40.71 -6.51 8.85
CA ALA A 11 39.57 -6.71 9.72
C ALA A 11 39.65 -8.00 10.56
N GLY A 12 40.61 -8.89 10.30
CA GLY A 12 40.77 -10.16 11.00
C GLY A 12 39.62 -11.15 10.75
N VAL A 13 39.10 -11.21 9.54
CA VAL A 13 37.98 -12.08 9.16
C VAL A 13 38.18 -12.72 7.80
N SER A 14 37.35 -13.68 7.42
CA SER A 14 37.44 -14.29 6.07
C SER A 14 36.90 -13.34 4.99
N MET A 15 37.39 -13.48 3.74
CA MET A 15 36.84 -12.75 2.58
C MET A 15 35.31 -12.95 2.44
N ALA A 16 34.81 -14.14 2.74
CA ALA A 16 33.41 -14.45 2.73
C ALA A 16 32.63 -13.61 3.79
N THR A 17 33.24 -13.39 4.97
CA THR A 17 32.68 -12.56 6.04
C THR A 17 32.67 -11.08 5.61
N VAL A 18 33.74 -10.58 4.99
CA VAL A 18 33.78 -9.23 4.41
C VAL A 18 32.68 -9.06 3.38
N SER A 19 32.60 -9.97 2.42
CA SER A 19 31.56 -9.93 1.37
C SER A 19 30.16 -9.95 1.94
N ARG A 20 29.87 -10.74 2.99
CA ARG A 20 28.57 -10.79 3.66
C ARG A 20 28.28 -9.51 4.45
N ALA A 21 29.29 -8.98 5.17
CA ALA A 21 29.16 -7.73 5.92
C ALA A 21 28.85 -6.55 4.99
N LEU A 22 29.58 -6.42 3.91
CA LEU A 22 29.42 -5.35 2.94
C LEU A 22 28.11 -5.46 2.14
N ARG A 23 27.56 -6.66 1.97
CA ARG A 23 26.23 -6.90 1.38
C ARG A 23 25.07 -6.76 2.38
N GLY A 24 25.32 -6.33 3.61
CA GLY A 24 24.26 -6.13 4.60
C GLY A 24 23.63 -7.41 5.16
N MET A 25 24.24 -8.59 4.95
CA MET A 25 23.66 -9.86 5.41
C MET A 25 23.58 -9.98 6.93
N HIS A 26 22.47 -10.50 7.47
CA HIS A 26 22.14 -10.52 8.89
C HIS A 26 23.00 -11.46 9.77
N HIS A 27 23.82 -12.28 9.18
CA HIS A 27 24.67 -13.24 9.91
C HIS A 27 26.03 -12.69 10.33
N VAL A 28 26.29 -11.38 10.15
CA VAL A 28 27.48 -10.71 10.63
C VAL A 28 27.07 -9.79 11.78
N ASN A 29 27.65 -10.02 12.98
CA ASN A 29 27.34 -9.18 14.13
C ASN A 29 27.82 -7.73 13.91
N GLN A 30 27.28 -6.80 14.71
CA GLN A 30 27.50 -5.36 14.55
C GLN A 30 28.99 -4.98 14.70
N ASP A 31 29.66 -5.50 15.71
CA ASP A 31 31.10 -5.22 15.97
C ASP A 31 32.00 -5.67 14.82
N THR A 32 31.71 -6.84 14.27
CA THR A 32 32.45 -7.35 13.10
C THR A 32 32.20 -6.51 11.86
N ARG A 33 30.98 -6.02 11.67
CA ARG A 33 30.63 -5.12 10.57
C ARG A 33 31.38 -3.79 10.69
N GLU A 34 31.41 -3.19 11.86
CA GLU A 34 32.10 -1.93 12.12
C GLU A 34 33.61 -2.05 11.87
N ARG A 35 34.24 -3.15 12.31
CA ARG A 35 35.66 -3.43 12.02
C ARG A 35 35.93 -3.57 10.52
N ILE A 36 35.04 -4.21 9.77
CA ILE A 36 35.17 -4.36 8.32
C ILE A 36 35.04 -3.01 7.61
N ILE A 37 34.07 -2.17 8.02
CA ILE A 37 33.89 -0.83 7.47
C ILE A 37 35.13 0.02 7.73
N ALA A 38 35.63 0.06 8.95
CA ALA A 38 36.84 0.81 9.31
C ALA A 38 38.09 0.32 8.55
N ALA A 39 38.23 -0.99 8.33
CA ALA A 39 39.30 -1.56 7.53
C ALA A 39 39.18 -1.16 6.05
N ALA A 40 37.99 -1.15 5.49
CA ALA A 40 37.73 -0.75 4.11
C ALA A 40 38.03 0.73 3.89
N GLU A 41 37.59 1.61 4.79
CA GLU A 41 37.88 3.04 4.76
C GLU A 41 39.39 3.32 4.83
N LYS A 42 40.12 2.67 5.73
CA LYS A 42 41.56 2.81 5.90
C LYS A 42 42.36 2.40 4.66
N LEU A 43 41.83 1.45 3.89
CA LEU A 43 42.43 0.97 2.66
C LEU A 43 41.94 1.67 1.40
N ASN A 44 41.10 2.69 1.53
CA ASN A 44 40.39 3.31 0.41
C ASN A 44 39.73 2.26 -0.50
N TYR A 45 39.17 1.20 0.10
CA TYR A 45 38.42 0.20 -0.63
C TYR A 45 37.06 0.81 -1.01
N PRO A 46 36.65 0.73 -2.27
CA PRO A 46 35.43 1.40 -2.73
C PRO A 46 34.20 0.76 -2.08
N LEU A 47 33.73 1.37 -0.99
CA LEU A 47 32.51 0.95 -0.28
C LEU A 47 31.25 1.19 -1.12
N GLU A 48 31.30 2.16 -2.04
CA GLU A 48 30.17 2.49 -2.93
C GLU A 48 29.69 1.33 -3.80
N VAL A 49 30.61 0.46 -4.23
CA VAL A 49 30.25 -0.73 -5.01
C VAL A 49 29.50 -1.77 -4.17
N SER A 50 29.68 -1.72 -2.85
CA SER A 50 29.11 -2.71 -1.92
C SER A 50 27.77 -2.31 -1.34
N PHE A 51 27.56 -1.00 -1.13
CA PHE A 51 26.25 -0.47 -0.70
C PHE A 51 25.27 -0.33 -1.88
N ALA A 52 25.76 -0.07 -3.09
CA ALA A 52 24.95 -0.06 -4.31
C ALA A 52 24.41 -1.46 -4.69
N SER A 53 25.04 -2.54 -4.21
CA SER A 53 24.60 -3.91 -4.52
C SER A 53 23.52 -4.45 -3.59
N THR A 54 23.03 -3.67 -2.62
CA THR A 54 21.92 -4.05 -1.71
C THR A 54 20.55 -3.53 -2.16
N ARG A 55 20.51 -2.68 -3.20
CA ARG A 55 19.21 -2.31 -3.79
C ARG A 55 18.69 -3.48 -4.61
N MET A 56 17.47 -3.89 -4.31
CA MET A 56 16.78 -4.95 -5.06
C MET A 56 16.25 -4.43 -6.40
N HIS A 57 16.29 -3.11 -6.63
CA HIS A 57 15.64 -2.43 -7.76
C HIS A 57 14.20 -2.86 -7.93
N SER A 58 13.51 -3.08 -6.81
CA SER A 58 12.14 -3.54 -6.80
C SER A 58 11.33 -2.84 -5.72
N VAL A 59 10.06 -2.56 -6.03
CA VAL A 59 9.08 -1.98 -5.12
C VAL A 59 7.93 -2.96 -4.94
N GLY A 60 7.59 -3.23 -3.68
CA GLY A 60 6.47 -4.07 -3.32
C GLY A 60 5.15 -3.32 -3.46
N VAL A 61 4.22 -3.81 -4.25
CA VAL A 61 2.85 -3.28 -4.31
C VAL A 61 1.92 -4.24 -3.59
N VAL A 62 1.31 -3.76 -2.50
CA VAL A 62 0.40 -4.53 -1.66
C VAL A 62 -1.03 -4.15 -2.00
N ALA A 63 -1.82 -5.11 -2.47
CA ALA A 63 -3.20 -4.89 -2.87
C ALA A 63 -4.10 -6.07 -2.44
N PRO A 64 -5.38 -5.81 -2.06
CA PRO A 64 -6.32 -6.87 -1.70
C PRO A 64 -6.84 -7.62 -2.91
N PHE A 65 -6.97 -6.93 -4.05
CA PHE A 65 -7.52 -7.46 -5.29
C PHE A 65 -6.72 -6.97 -6.49
N ILE A 66 -6.62 -7.79 -7.53
CA ILE A 66 -5.91 -7.43 -8.78
C ILE A 66 -6.84 -7.34 -9.99
N SER A 67 -8.00 -7.97 -9.91
CA SER A 67 -8.98 -8.04 -11.01
C SER A 67 -10.03 -6.93 -11.00
N SER A 68 -10.14 -6.16 -9.92
CA SER A 68 -11.05 -5.02 -9.84
C SER A 68 -10.49 -3.84 -10.65
N TRP A 69 -11.37 -3.15 -11.38
CA TRP A 69 -11.03 -2.02 -12.26
C TRP A 69 -10.15 -0.97 -11.55
N TYR A 70 -10.49 -0.57 -10.33
CA TYR A 70 -9.74 0.41 -9.57
C TYR A 70 -8.31 -0.07 -9.29
N TYR A 71 -8.17 -1.26 -8.69
CA TYR A 71 -6.87 -1.79 -8.31
C TYR A 71 -5.98 -2.07 -9.52
N SER A 72 -6.54 -2.63 -10.59
CA SER A 72 -5.78 -2.92 -11.81
C SER A 72 -5.23 -1.65 -12.45
N ASN A 73 -5.99 -0.55 -12.47
CA ASN A 73 -5.51 0.71 -13.03
C ASN A 73 -4.46 1.38 -12.14
N VAL A 74 -4.62 1.34 -10.82
CA VAL A 74 -3.60 1.87 -9.88
C VAL A 74 -2.30 1.08 -9.99
N ILE A 75 -2.38 -0.26 -10.03
CA ILE A 75 -1.20 -1.14 -10.20
C ILE A 75 -0.52 -0.86 -11.55
N HIS A 76 -1.29 -0.71 -12.63
CA HIS A 76 -0.76 -0.38 -13.96
C HIS A 76 -0.01 0.96 -13.95
N GLY A 77 -0.60 2.01 -13.36
CA GLY A 77 0.06 3.31 -13.24
C GLY A 77 1.33 3.26 -12.39
N ALA A 78 1.31 2.51 -11.29
CA ALA A 78 2.48 2.30 -10.45
C ALA A 78 3.59 1.54 -11.21
N GLU A 79 3.23 0.46 -11.93
CA GLU A 79 4.18 -0.33 -12.74
C GLU A 79 4.85 0.54 -13.80
N HIS A 80 4.07 1.33 -14.53
CA HIS A 80 4.59 2.22 -15.56
C HIS A 80 5.64 3.19 -15.00
N ALA A 81 5.30 3.88 -13.90
CA ALA A 81 6.20 4.84 -13.27
C ALA A 81 7.47 4.18 -12.70
N LEU A 82 7.32 2.99 -12.08
CA LEU A 82 8.46 2.24 -11.53
C LEU A 82 9.39 1.77 -12.63
N ARG A 83 8.87 1.23 -13.73
CA ARG A 83 9.65 0.77 -14.88
C ARG A 83 10.43 1.92 -15.53
N GLU A 84 9.84 3.11 -15.68
CA GLU A 84 10.54 4.31 -16.16
C GLU A 84 11.68 4.72 -15.20
N ALA A 85 11.52 4.49 -13.90
CA ALA A 85 12.53 4.75 -12.89
C ALA A 85 13.56 3.60 -12.72
N GLY A 86 13.48 2.52 -13.50
CA GLY A 86 14.40 1.38 -13.45
C GLY A 86 14.14 0.43 -12.26
N TYR A 87 12.89 0.36 -11.77
CA TYR A 87 12.47 -0.55 -10.71
C TYR A 87 11.49 -1.60 -11.24
N ASP A 88 11.63 -2.82 -10.74
CA ASP A 88 10.66 -3.89 -10.92
C ASP A 88 9.51 -3.76 -9.92
N LEU A 89 8.28 -4.11 -10.31
CA LEU A 89 7.14 -4.20 -9.42
C LEU A 89 6.97 -5.64 -8.92
N LEU A 90 7.01 -5.83 -7.59
CA LEU A 90 6.65 -7.08 -6.94
C LEU A 90 5.24 -6.99 -6.37
N LEU A 91 4.29 -7.71 -6.95
CA LEU A 91 2.89 -7.67 -6.53
C LEU A 91 2.62 -8.65 -5.40
N TYR A 92 2.12 -8.14 -4.29
CA TYR A 92 1.65 -8.88 -3.12
C TYR A 92 0.13 -8.78 -3.03
N ASN A 93 -0.54 -9.72 -3.67
CA ASN A 93 -1.99 -9.86 -3.55
C ASN A 93 -2.33 -10.79 -2.39
N PHE A 94 -3.12 -10.32 -1.44
CA PHE A 94 -3.52 -11.17 -0.30
C PHE A 94 -4.95 -11.72 -0.43
N GLY A 95 -5.84 -11.14 -1.23
CA GLY A 95 -7.16 -11.68 -1.59
C GLY A 95 -8.10 -12.02 -0.43
N GLN A 96 -7.58 -12.46 0.71
CA GLN A 96 -8.31 -12.90 1.90
C GLN A 96 -7.56 -12.51 3.18
N MET A 97 -8.25 -12.48 4.33
CA MET A 97 -7.67 -12.14 5.64
C MET A 97 -6.44 -12.99 6.01
N LYS A 98 -6.47 -14.30 5.76
CA LYS A 98 -5.30 -15.17 5.99
C LYS A 98 -4.08 -14.78 5.15
N GLY A 99 -4.29 -14.29 3.93
CA GLY A 99 -3.22 -13.76 3.08
C GLY A 99 -2.63 -12.46 3.65
N ARG A 100 -3.48 -11.59 4.20
CA ARG A 100 -3.10 -10.36 4.89
C ARG A 100 -2.23 -10.65 6.11
N GLU A 101 -2.67 -11.52 7.00
CA GLU A 101 -1.89 -11.94 8.18
C GLU A 101 -0.52 -12.47 7.78
N ARG A 102 -0.46 -13.36 6.77
CA ARG A 102 0.79 -13.91 6.27
C ARG A 102 1.74 -12.84 5.76
N LEU A 103 1.24 -11.82 5.05
CA LEU A 103 2.04 -10.73 4.51
C LEU A 103 2.73 -9.95 5.63
N PHE A 104 1.98 -9.56 6.66
CA PHE A 104 2.48 -8.69 7.73
C PHE A 104 3.26 -9.46 8.80
N GLN A 105 2.83 -10.65 9.19
CA GLN A 105 3.49 -11.45 10.24
C GLN A 105 4.81 -12.07 9.79
N HIS A 106 4.90 -12.55 8.54
CA HIS A 106 6.07 -13.28 8.05
C HIS A 106 7.16 -12.39 7.45
N LYS A 107 7.04 -11.08 7.54
CA LYS A 107 8.05 -10.14 7.00
C LYS A 107 8.45 -10.46 5.55
N LEU A 108 7.47 -10.87 4.74
CA LEU A 108 7.70 -11.32 3.36
C LEU A 108 8.38 -10.26 2.48
N LEU A 109 8.23 -8.98 2.87
CA LEU A 109 8.80 -7.83 2.15
C LEU A 109 10.28 -7.58 2.52
N LYS A 110 10.74 -8.09 3.68
CA LYS A 110 12.07 -7.77 4.20
C LYS A 110 13.18 -8.32 3.29
N GLY A 111 14.04 -7.42 2.81
CA GLY A 111 15.18 -7.77 1.96
C GLY A 111 14.79 -8.23 0.55
N ARG A 112 13.55 -7.94 0.11
CA ARG A 112 13.07 -8.25 -1.24
C ARG A 112 12.69 -7.01 -2.04
N VAL A 113 12.45 -5.88 -1.36
CA VAL A 113 12.01 -4.64 -1.97
C VAL A 113 12.72 -3.45 -1.32
N ASP A 114 12.90 -2.39 -2.09
CA ASP A 114 13.51 -1.13 -1.65
C ASP A 114 12.47 -0.12 -1.16
N GLY A 115 11.20 -0.39 -1.39
CA GLY A 115 10.07 0.43 -0.95
C GLY A 115 8.77 -0.34 -1.06
N ILE A 116 7.69 0.22 -0.48
CA ILE A 116 6.37 -0.41 -0.47
C ILE A 116 5.32 0.62 -0.90
N ILE A 117 4.41 0.22 -1.76
CA ILE A 117 3.16 0.93 -2.07
C ILE A 117 2.00 0.09 -1.53
N VAL A 118 1.16 0.65 -0.66
CA VAL A 118 -0.02 -0.01 -0.12
C VAL A 118 -1.26 0.64 -0.71
N ILE A 119 -2.13 -0.17 -1.35
CA ILE A 119 -3.31 0.33 -2.06
C ILE A 119 -4.58 0.02 -1.26
N SER A 120 -5.24 1.06 -0.76
CA SER A 120 -6.59 1.07 -0.18
C SER A 120 -6.86 0.00 0.89
N VAL A 121 -5.85 -0.38 1.65
CA VAL A 121 -6.01 -1.29 2.79
C VAL A 121 -5.50 -0.60 4.04
N PRO A 122 -6.37 -0.12 4.91
CA PRO A 122 -5.94 0.45 6.17
C PRO A 122 -5.29 -0.66 7.01
N PRO A 123 -3.95 -0.61 7.23
CA PRO A 123 -3.31 -1.57 8.12
C PRO A 123 -3.76 -1.30 9.55
N GLY A 124 -3.91 -2.37 10.32
CA GLY A 124 -4.02 -2.25 11.77
C GLY A 124 -2.74 -1.62 12.35
N LYS A 125 -2.81 -1.09 13.56
CA LYS A 125 -1.65 -0.45 14.20
C LYS A 125 -0.41 -1.34 14.20
N GLU A 126 -0.56 -2.59 14.61
CA GLU A 126 0.56 -3.56 14.67
C GLU A 126 1.13 -3.87 13.28
N GLU A 127 0.27 -3.97 12.27
CA GLU A 127 0.69 -4.19 10.88
C GLU A 127 1.47 -2.99 10.35
N PHE A 128 1.00 -1.78 10.65
CA PHE A 128 1.65 -0.54 10.25
C PHE A 128 3.00 -0.36 10.94
N ASP A 129 3.06 -0.58 12.25
CA ASP A 129 4.31 -0.56 13.01
C ASP A 129 5.31 -1.59 12.47
N SER A 130 4.83 -2.77 12.08
CA SER A 130 5.66 -3.81 11.46
C SER A 130 6.24 -3.37 10.11
N MET A 131 5.46 -2.64 9.29
CA MET A 131 5.95 -2.08 8.03
C MET A 131 6.97 -0.96 8.25
N LEU A 132 6.72 -0.03 9.17
CA LEU A 132 7.66 1.04 9.51
C LEU A 132 8.99 0.48 10.00
N ASN A 133 8.97 -0.61 10.79
CA ASN A 133 10.15 -1.29 11.28
C ASN A 133 10.99 -2.00 10.21
N LEU A 134 10.52 -2.05 8.94
CA LEU A 134 11.34 -2.52 7.83
C LEU A 134 12.45 -1.52 7.46
N GLY A 135 12.28 -0.24 7.83
CA GLY A 135 13.23 0.83 7.56
C GLY A 135 13.34 1.20 6.07
N ILE A 136 12.30 0.92 5.27
CA ILE A 136 12.22 1.26 3.85
C ILE A 136 11.07 2.24 3.60
N PRO A 137 11.11 3.07 2.54
CA PRO A 137 10.05 4.00 2.19
C PRO A 137 8.70 3.31 1.99
N ILE A 138 7.63 3.95 2.50
CA ILE A 138 6.25 3.50 2.32
C ILE A 138 5.44 4.62 1.70
N ALA A 139 4.69 4.29 0.66
CA ALA A 139 3.69 5.17 0.06
C ALA A 139 2.30 4.53 0.15
N LEU A 140 1.29 5.35 0.40
CA LEU A 140 -0.10 4.92 0.57
C LEU A 140 -0.96 5.45 -0.59
N VAL A 141 -1.83 4.61 -1.12
CA VAL A 141 -2.81 5.00 -2.14
C VAL A 141 -4.21 4.71 -1.62
N GLY A 142 -5.11 5.72 -1.69
CA GLY A 142 -6.49 5.60 -1.22
C GLY A 142 -6.63 5.65 0.31
N MET A 143 -5.58 6.07 1.01
CA MET A 143 -5.60 6.31 2.46
C MET A 143 -4.51 7.32 2.82
N HIS A 144 -4.57 7.86 4.04
CA HIS A 144 -3.59 8.83 4.55
C HIS A 144 -2.99 8.38 5.88
N HIS A 145 -1.71 8.66 6.08
CA HIS A 145 -1.03 8.54 7.36
C HIS A 145 0.08 9.60 7.45
N GLU A 146 0.20 10.25 8.61
CA GLU A 146 1.10 11.40 8.82
C GLU A 146 2.58 11.13 8.52
N ASN A 147 3.03 9.88 8.71
CA ASN A 147 4.42 9.47 8.54
C ASN A 147 4.72 8.85 7.16
N CYS A 148 3.79 8.91 6.21
CA CYS A 148 3.94 8.29 4.90
C CYS A 148 3.55 9.26 3.78
N ALA A 149 4.24 9.17 2.66
CA ALA A 149 3.74 9.76 1.42
C ALA A 149 2.39 9.13 1.07
N SER A 150 1.40 9.93 0.69
CA SER A 150 0.07 9.42 0.39
C SER A 150 -0.59 10.14 -0.79
N VAL A 151 -1.38 9.39 -1.54
CA VAL A 151 -2.29 9.89 -2.58
C VAL A 151 -3.67 9.35 -2.27
N ALA A 152 -4.62 10.20 -1.97
CA ALA A 152 -5.98 9.81 -1.63
C ALA A 152 -7.01 10.75 -2.29
N ILE A 153 -8.19 10.22 -2.52
CA ILE A 153 -9.38 10.99 -2.92
C ILE A 153 -10.14 11.36 -1.65
N ASP A 154 -10.69 12.54 -1.60
CA ASP A 154 -11.71 12.89 -0.59
C ASP A 154 -13.06 12.30 -1.01
N ASP A 155 -13.33 11.09 -0.57
CA ASP A 155 -14.55 10.34 -0.90
C ASP A 155 -15.81 11.00 -0.29
N VAL A 156 -15.68 11.71 0.83
CA VAL A 156 -16.79 12.50 1.41
C VAL A 156 -17.14 13.66 0.47
N ALA A 157 -16.14 14.46 0.08
CA ALA A 157 -16.35 15.60 -0.82
C ALA A 157 -16.83 15.14 -2.21
N GLY A 158 -16.30 14.04 -2.74
CA GLY A 158 -16.73 13.45 -4.00
C GLY A 158 -18.21 13.05 -3.97
N ALA A 159 -18.63 12.35 -2.93
CA ALA A 159 -20.03 11.94 -2.74
C ALA A 159 -20.96 13.15 -2.52
N ARG A 160 -20.51 14.16 -1.78
CA ARG A 160 -21.23 15.42 -1.62
C ARG A 160 -21.48 16.08 -2.98
N THR A 161 -20.44 16.20 -3.80
CA THR A 161 -20.53 16.83 -5.13
C THR A 161 -21.54 16.11 -6.02
N ALA A 162 -21.46 14.78 -6.09
CA ALA A 162 -22.38 13.98 -6.89
C ALA A 162 -23.83 14.08 -6.40
N THR A 163 -24.05 14.01 -5.09
CA THR A 163 -25.38 14.10 -4.49
C THR A 163 -25.98 15.51 -4.66
N GLN A 164 -25.18 16.55 -4.44
CA GLN A 164 -25.62 17.93 -4.64
C GLN A 164 -25.98 18.21 -6.10
N HIS A 165 -25.27 17.60 -7.04
CA HIS A 165 -25.63 17.70 -8.46
C HIS A 165 -27.05 17.17 -8.71
N LEU A 166 -27.42 16.01 -8.16
CA LEU A 166 -28.76 15.45 -8.28
C LEU A 166 -29.82 16.35 -7.64
N VAL A 167 -29.53 16.88 -6.46
CA VAL A 167 -30.42 17.84 -5.79
C VAL A 167 -30.65 19.09 -6.64
N ASN A 168 -29.60 19.64 -7.21
CA ASN A 168 -29.66 20.82 -8.09
C ASN A 168 -30.46 20.57 -9.39
N GLN A 169 -30.53 19.31 -9.85
CA GLN A 169 -31.39 18.88 -10.96
C GLN A 169 -32.87 18.69 -10.53
N GLY A 170 -33.20 18.94 -9.26
CA GLY A 170 -34.56 18.83 -8.73
C GLY A 170 -34.95 17.45 -8.22
N HIS A 171 -34.02 16.49 -8.18
CA HIS A 171 -34.31 15.16 -7.63
C HIS A 171 -34.52 15.23 -6.11
N LYS A 172 -35.67 14.72 -5.65
CA LYS A 172 -36.01 14.63 -4.22
C LYS A 172 -35.95 13.21 -3.67
N GLN A 173 -35.97 12.23 -4.55
CA GLN A 173 -35.91 10.80 -4.21
C GLN A 173 -34.62 10.25 -4.75
N ILE A 174 -33.59 10.26 -3.89
CA ILE A 174 -32.25 9.85 -4.28
C ILE A 174 -31.92 8.56 -3.52
N ALA A 175 -31.41 7.57 -4.25
CA ALA A 175 -30.95 6.31 -3.67
C ALA A 175 -29.42 6.26 -3.64
N LEU A 176 -28.88 5.47 -2.73
CA LEU A 176 -27.45 5.21 -2.61
C LEU A 176 -27.16 3.73 -2.90
N MET A 177 -26.33 3.49 -3.89
CA MET A 177 -25.70 2.19 -4.10
C MET A 177 -24.26 2.27 -3.58
N SER A 178 -23.97 1.50 -2.54
CA SER A 178 -22.67 1.54 -1.83
C SER A 178 -22.05 0.14 -1.77
N GLY A 179 -20.80 0.06 -1.30
CA GLY A 179 -20.18 -1.19 -0.90
C GLY A 179 -20.79 -1.74 0.41
N LYS A 180 -20.46 -2.98 0.74
CA LYS A 180 -20.89 -3.59 2.00
C LYS A 180 -20.32 -2.83 3.19
N ARG A 181 -21.14 -2.65 4.25
CA ARG A 181 -20.70 -2.00 5.49
C ARG A 181 -19.77 -2.87 6.32
N ASP A 182 -20.05 -4.17 6.34
CA ASP A 182 -19.30 -5.15 7.12
C ASP A 182 -18.25 -5.82 6.20
N ASP A 183 -17.34 -5.02 5.68
CA ASP A 183 -16.23 -5.53 4.88
C ASP A 183 -15.09 -6.00 5.80
N PRO A 184 -14.59 -7.24 5.66
CA PRO A 184 -13.55 -7.78 6.54
C PRO A 184 -12.22 -7.00 6.46
N PHE A 185 -11.99 -6.25 5.38
CA PHE A 185 -10.81 -5.40 5.23
C PHE A 185 -10.98 -4.00 5.80
N ASN A 186 -12.19 -3.66 6.29
CA ASN A 186 -12.53 -2.37 6.88
C ASN A 186 -12.21 -1.17 5.96
N PHE A 187 -12.61 -1.27 4.70
CA PHE A 187 -12.48 -0.15 3.75
C PHE A 187 -13.32 1.05 4.20
N SER A 188 -12.73 2.24 4.25
CA SER A 188 -13.43 3.46 4.64
C SER A 188 -14.34 4.02 3.54
N VAL A 189 -14.02 3.74 2.27
CA VAL A 189 -14.69 4.31 1.10
C VAL A 189 -16.22 4.21 1.12
N PRO A 190 -16.86 3.06 1.46
CA PRO A 190 -18.32 3.00 1.55
C PRO A 190 -18.89 3.94 2.61
N GLN A 191 -18.24 4.02 3.78
CA GLN A 191 -18.66 4.86 4.89
C GLN A 191 -18.49 6.35 4.56
N ASP A 192 -17.35 6.73 3.96
CA ASP A 192 -17.03 8.11 3.61
C ASP A 192 -18.01 8.64 2.55
N ARG A 193 -18.27 7.85 1.50
CA ARG A 193 -19.27 8.22 0.47
C ARG A 193 -20.66 8.31 1.04
N ARG A 194 -21.05 7.39 1.92
CA ARG A 194 -22.31 7.45 2.61
C ARG A 194 -22.44 8.70 3.48
N LEU A 195 -21.37 9.04 4.20
CA LEU A 195 -21.33 10.26 5.02
C LEU A 195 -21.59 11.49 4.16
N GLY A 196 -20.87 11.67 3.06
CA GLY A 196 -21.04 12.78 2.13
C GLY A 196 -22.45 12.86 1.55
N PHE A 197 -23.02 11.71 1.17
CA PHE A 197 -24.40 11.60 0.71
C PHE A 197 -25.42 12.07 1.77
N MET A 198 -25.30 11.55 3.00
CA MET A 198 -26.20 11.89 4.10
C MET A 198 -26.14 13.37 4.49
N GLN A 199 -24.95 13.97 4.48
CA GLN A 199 -24.78 15.39 4.76
C GLN A 199 -25.57 16.26 3.77
N VAL A 200 -25.49 15.97 2.47
CA VAL A 200 -26.22 16.73 1.44
C VAL A 200 -27.73 16.56 1.58
N LEU A 201 -28.23 15.36 1.87
CA LEU A 201 -29.65 15.17 2.14
C LEU A 201 -30.11 16.04 3.30
N ALA A 202 -29.38 16.03 4.42
CA ALA A 202 -29.70 16.82 5.60
C ALA A 202 -29.70 18.34 5.32
N GLU A 203 -28.66 18.84 4.64
CA GLU A 203 -28.53 20.26 4.25
C GLU A 203 -29.68 20.74 3.36
N ASN A 204 -30.22 19.87 2.51
CA ASN A 204 -31.31 20.17 1.59
C ASN A 204 -32.68 19.74 2.14
N ARG A 205 -32.78 19.33 3.41
CA ARG A 205 -34.02 18.88 4.08
C ARG A 205 -34.73 17.73 3.36
N LEU A 206 -33.94 16.86 2.73
CA LEU A 206 -34.41 15.63 2.09
C LEU A 206 -34.40 14.49 3.10
N GLU A 207 -35.46 13.69 3.10
CA GLU A 207 -35.59 12.57 4.01
C GLU A 207 -34.68 11.42 3.59
N TRP A 208 -33.91 10.88 4.55
CA TRP A 208 -33.22 9.61 4.36
C TRP A 208 -34.17 8.43 4.57
N ILE A 209 -34.34 7.62 3.55
CA ILE A 209 -35.16 6.42 3.60
C ILE A 209 -34.25 5.19 3.50
N PRO A 210 -34.13 4.37 4.58
CA PRO A 210 -33.21 3.23 4.60
C PRO A 210 -33.41 2.23 3.45
N SER A 211 -34.64 2.06 2.97
CA SER A 211 -34.95 1.20 1.83
C SER A 211 -34.38 1.70 0.48
N ARG A 212 -33.86 2.91 0.45
CA ARG A 212 -33.15 3.46 -0.73
C ARG A 212 -31.64 3.29 -0.69
N GLU A 213 -31.12 2.56 0.29
CA GLU A 213 -29.72 2.13 0.30
C GLU A 213 -29.64 0.65 -0.09
N VAL A 214 -28.80 0.35 -1.08
CA VAL A 214 -28.50 -1.01 -1.53
C VAL A 214 -26.99 -1.21 -1.60
N HIS A 215 -26.53 -2.45 -1.50
CA HIS A 215 -25.14 -2.76 -1.40
C HIS A 215 -24.68 -3.66 -2.55
N GLY A 216 -23.71 -3.16 -3.32
CA GLY A 216 -22.93 -3.94 -4.29
C GLY A 216 -21.61 -4.43 -3.71
N ASP A 217 -20.80 -5.03 -4.57
CA ASP A 217 -19.47 -5.54 -4.25
C ASP A 217 -18.36 -4.90 -5.12
N PHE A 218 -18.63 -3.69 -5.62
CA PHE A 218 -17.76 -2.96 -6.56
C PHE A 218 -17.49 -3.69 -7.88
N THR A 219 -18.35 -4.65 -8.24
CA THR A 219 -18.33 -5.32 -9.55
C THR A 219 -19.54 -4.90 -10.39
N MET A 220 -19.44 -5.03 -11.72
CA MET A 220 -20.56 -4.78 -12.64
C MET A 220 -21.77 -5.67 -12.29
N HIS A 221 -21.51 -6.94 -12.01
CA HIS A 221 -22.57 -7.90 -11.66
C HIS A 221 -23.22 -7.59 -10.30
N GLY A 222 -22.42 -7.21 -9.30
CA GLY A 222 -22.94 -6.77 -8.00
C GLY A 222 -23.75 -5.47 -8.10
N GLY A 223 -23.32 -4.55 -8.95
CA GLY A 223 -24.09 -3.33 -9.26
C GLY A 223 -25.42 -3.62 -9.92
N ALA A 224 -25.48 -4.52 -10.92
CA ALA A 224 -26.72 -4.92 -11.57
C ALA A 224 -27.70 -5.55 -10.55
N ARG A 225 -27.24 -6.50 -9.75
CA ARG A 225 -28.09 -7.11 -8.70
C ARG A 225 -28.63 -6.07 -7.70
N ALA A 226 -27.77 -5.15 -7.26
CA ALA A 226 -28.20 -4.10 -6.34
C ALA A 226 -29.22 -3.15 -6.97
N MET A 227 -29.12 -2.88 -8.26
CA MET A 227 -30.11 -2.10 -8.99
C MET A 227 -31.45 -2.86 -9.11
N ASP A 228 -31.43 -4.14 -9.44
CA ASP A 228 -32.64 -4.98 -9.50
C ASP A 228 -33.35 -5.00 -8.12
N GLU A 229 -32.55 -5.14 -7.06
CA GLU A 229 -33.08 -5.06 -5.69
C GLU A 229 -33.72 -3.71 -5.39
N LEU A 230 -33.09 -2.60 -5.79
CA LEU A 230 -33.63 -1.25 -5.58
C LEU A 230 -34.92 -1.02 -6.34
N LEU A 231 -35.00 -1.46 -7.61
CA LEU A 231 -36.17 -1.32 -8.47
C LEU A 231 -37.34 -2.20 -8.05
N ALA A 232 -37.09 -3.30 -7.36
CA ALA A 232 -38.15 -4.18 -6.83
C ALA A 232 -38.80 -3.65 -5.54
N ARG A 233 -38.22 -2.58 -4.94
CA ARG A 233 -38.74 -1.98 -3.72
C ARG A 233 -39.84 -0.97 -4.04
N PRO A 234 -40.88 -0.90 -3.21
CA PRO A 234 -42.00 0.05 -3.38
C PRO A 234 -41.58 1.52 -3.19
#